data_9c40c19f4b6e9f98a33d5313dbd2c889
#
_entry.id   9c40c19f4b6e9f98a33d5313dbd2c889
#
_cell.length_a   1.000
_cell.length_b   1.000
_cell.length_c   1.000
_cell.angle_alpha   90.00
_cell.angle_beta   90.00
_cell.angle_gamma   90.00
#
_symmetry.space_group_name_H-M   'P 1'
#
loop_
_entity.id
_entity.type
_entity.pdbx_description
1 polymer ?
#
loop_
_entity_poly.entity_id
_entity_poly.type
_entity_poly.pdbx_seq_one_letter_code
_entity_poly.pdbx_strand_id
1 'polypeptide(L)'
;MPLLTGFAFGGGVGRAAVSGTTGSPTIDSSTRSPKTIYKFTGSGTITVATAGYVEVLCVGGGGAGGASGGGGGGAGGMNYYASVFLPVGTQTVVVGGGGASANTAPGGGGNSSGLAYITGIGGGGGASRSLANNPGGNGGSGGGAAQTYPIGIAQLGQGNNGGTGTDAYNSGGGGGAGAAGGIGVASTKSGDGGAGLSNSITGSSVTYAGGGGGSGGYTPGGGGSGGGGAGASGVATAGTANTGGGGGAGQTTGAGSGGSGIVIVVVG
;
A
#
# COMPACT_ATOMS: atom_id res chain seq x y z
N MET A 1 -19.21 56.24 -15.96
CA MET A 1 -19.08 54.82 -15.86
C MET A 1 -17.58 54.50 -15.88
N PRO A 2 -16.92 54.23 -14.74
CA PRO A 2 -15.49 53.88 -14.76
C PRO A 2 -15.33 52.43 -15.24
N LEU A 3 -14.49 52.26 -16.25
CA LEU A 3 -14.05 51.00 -16.76
C LEU A 3 -13.32 50.22 -15.66
N LEU A 4 -13.79 49.03 -15.34
CA LEU A 4 -13.09 48.09 -14.47
C LEU A 4 -11.92 47.53 -15.27
N THR A 5 -10.76 48.20 -15.19
CA THR A 5 -9.52 47.76 -15.81
C THR A 5 -8.84 46.76 -14.90
N GLY A 6 -8.64 45.54 -15.42
CA GLY A 6 -7.49 44.72 -15.09
C GLY A 6 -7.57 43.88 -13.83
N PHE A 7 -8.31 42.77 -13.85
CA PHE A 7 -7.81 41.58 -13.14
C PHE A 7 -6.64 41.04 -13.95
N ALA A 8 -5.45 41.46 -13.57
CA ALA A 8 -4.22 40.77 -14.01
C ALA A 8 -4.22 39.40 -13.37
N PHE A 9 -4.61 38.35 -14.09
CA PHE A 9 -4.22 36.99 -13.82
C PHE A 9 -2.72 36.83 -14.17
N GLY A 10 -1.89 37.57 -13.45
CA GLY A 10 -0.45 37.56 -13.62
C GLY A 10 0.23 37.00 -12.39
N GLY A 11 0.40 35.71 -12.38
CA GLY A 11 1.20 35.00 -11.43
C GLY A 11 0.90 33.52 -11.57
N GLY A 12 1.58 32.81 -12.48
CA GLY A 12 1.57 31.37 -12.46
C GLY A 12 1.86 30.92 -11.04
N VAL A 13 0.97 30.10 -10.45
CA VAL A 13 1.18 29.56 -9.10
C VAL A 13 2.51 28.82 -9.13
N GLY A 14 3.50 29.40 -8.48
CA GLY A 14 4.87 28.93 -8.47
C GLY A 14 5.03 27.63 -7.67
N ARG A 15 6.27 27.31 -7.40
CA ARG A 15 6.64 26.16 -6.56
C ARG A 15 6.25 26.48 -5.11
N ALA A 16 5.77 25.46 -4.39
CA ALA A 16 5.57 25.56 -2.95
C ALA A 16 6.91 25.79 -2.22
N ALA A 17 6.86 26.46 -1.07
CA ALA A 17 8.00 26.54 -0.15
C ALA A 17 7.57 26.01 1.21
N VAL A 18 8.41 25.19 1.83
CA VAL A 18 8.18 24.57 3.15
C VAL A 18 9.03 25.27 4.21
N SER A 19 8.40 25.65 5.33
CA SER A 19 9.07 26.27 6.47
C SER A 19 9.32 25.33 7.64
N GLY A 20 8.64 24.18 7.69
CA GLY A 20 8.84 23.23 8.78
C GLY A 20 8.09 21.91 8.57
N THR A 21 8.48 20.89 9.34
CA THR A 21 7.85 19.58 9.38
C THR A 21 7.80 19.05 10.80
N THR A 22 6.84 18.14 11.08
CA THR A 22 6.84 17.27 12.28
C THR A 22 6.80 15.81 11.86
N GLY A 23 6.94 14.87 12.81
CA GLY A 23 6.94 13.43 12.50
C GLY A 23 8.27 12.92 11.93
N SER A 24 9.33 13.72 12.04
CA SER A 24 10.70 13.35 11.67
C SER A 24 10.87 12.75 10.27
N PRO A 25 10.38 13.40 9.20
CA PRO A 25 10.61 12.90 7.84
C PRO A 25 12.11 12.91 7.51
N THR A 26 12.55 11.97 6.70
CA THR A 26 13.87 12.09 6.06
C THR A 26 13.80 13.17 5.00
N ILE A 27 14.73 14.14 5.04
CA ILE A 27 14.79 15.27 4.10
C ILE A 27 16.04 15.11 3.22
N ASP A 28 15.87 15.14 1.90
CA ASP A 28 16.96 15.07 0.93
C ASP A 28 16.79 16.20 -0.10
N SER A 29 17.74 17.13 -0.10
CA SER A 29 17.83 18.26 -1.03
C SER A 29 18.91 18.06 -2.10
N SER A 30 19.60 16.92 -2.10
CA SER A 30 20.74 16.62 -2.97
C SER A 30 20.35 15.78 -4.19
N THR A 31 19.61 14.70 -3.99
CA THR A 31 19.34 13.69 -5.03
C THR A 31 18.52 14.24 -6.22
N ARG A 32 17.58 15.16 -5.96
CA ARG A 32 16.76 15.80 -7.02
C ARG A 32 16.94 17.32 -7.08
N SER A 33 18.14 17.84 -6.76
CA SER A 33 18.43 19.29 -6.77
C SER A 33 17.90 19.96 -8.07
N PRO A 34 17.25 21.15 -8.00
CA PRO A 34 17.01 22.00 -6.82
C PRO A 34 15.77 21.60 -5.99
N LYS A 35 15.16 20.45 -6.21
CA LYS A 35 13.98 19.97 -5.47
C LYS A 35 14.40 19.33 -4.15
N THR A 36 13.52 19.42 -3.14
CA THR A 36 13.70 18.77 -1.83
C THR A 36 12.65 17.66 -1.67
N ILE A 37 13.12 16.47 -1.30
CA ILE A 37 12.29 15.29 -1.03
C ILE A 37 12.04 15.21 0.48
N TYR A 38 10.78 15.14 0.88
CA TYR A 38 10.32 14.87 2.25
C TYR A 38 9.70 13.48 2.28
N LYS A 39 10.36 12.52 2.95
CA LYS A 39 9.93 11.13 3.04
C LYS A 39 9.41 10.84 4.46
N PHE A 40 8.10 10.69 4.60
CA PHE A 40 7.41 10.39 5.85
C PHE A 40 7.21 8.88 5.99
N THR A 41 7.81 8.27 7.01
CA THR A 41 7.61 6.87 7.44
C THR A 41 6.75 6.77 8.70
N GLY A 42 6.33 7.89 9.25
CA GLY A 42 5.38 8.08 10.35
C GLY A 42 4.54 9.33 10.09
N SER A 43 3.38 9.41 10.72
CA SER A 43 2.48 10.56 10.60
C SER A 43 3.12 11.83 11.17
N GLY A 44 2.78 12.98 10.59
CA GLY A 44 3.32 14.27 10.98
C GLY A 44 2.62 15.40 10.24
N THR A 45 3.34 16.50 10.04
CA THR A 45 2.84 17.66 9.30
C THR A 45 3.91 18.22 8.37
N ILE A 46 3.48 18.94 7.33
CA ILE A 46 4.31 19.79 6.50
C ILE A 46 3.72 21.20 6.53
N THR A 47 4.50 22.21 6.91
CA THR A 47 4.07 23.61 6.98
C THR A 47 4.52 24.34 5.72
N VAL A 48 3.57 24.75 4.92
CA VAL A 48 3.76 25.46 3.64
C VAL A 48 3.83 26.95 3.90
N ALA A 49 4.98 27.58 3.63
CA ALA A 49 5.19 29.03 3.76
C ALA A 49 4.71 29.78 2.51
N THR A 50 4.88 29.20 1.32
CA THR A 50 4.40 29.75 0.05
C THR A 50 3.58 28.70 -0.65
N ALA A 51 2.32 29.02 -0.99
CA ALA A 51 1.45 28.12 -1.72
C ALA A 51 2.02 27.77 -3.09
N GLY A 52 1.83 26.52 -3.52
CA GLY A 52 2.33 26.09 -4.82
C GLY A 52 2.09 24.62 -5.08
N TYR A 53 2.65 24.14 -6.18
CA TYR A 53 2.54 22.74 -6.60
C TYR A 53 3.70 21.90 -6.10
N VAL A 54 3.38 20.67 -5.71
CA VAL A 54 4.32 19.63 -5.24
C VAL A 54 4.04 18.31 -5.95
N GLU A 55 5.02 17.41 -5.99
CA GLU A 55 4.79 16.01 -6.34
C GLU A 55 4.45 15.24 -5.06
N VAL A 56 3.49 14.33 -5.12
CA VAL A 56 3.07 13.51 -3.97
C VAL A 56 2.94 12.05 -4.37
N LEU A 57 3.54 11.17 -3.57
CA LEU A 57 3.27 9.73 -3.57
C LEU A 57 2.68 9.35 -2.21
N CYS A 58 1.47 8.78 -2.21
CA CYS A 58 0.85 8.16 -1.05
C CYS A 58 0.71 6.66 -1.28
N VAL A 59 1.27 5.86 -0.37
CA VAL A 59 1.11 4.40 -0.32
C VAL A 59 0.47 4.04 1.00
N GLY A 60 -0.70 3.39 0.98
CA GLY A 60 -1.39 2.89 2.18
C GLY A 60 -0.62 1.76 2.84
N GLY A 61 -0.93 1.43 4.09
CA GLY A 61 -0.42 0.22 4.73
C GLY A 61 -1.02 -1.04 4.09
N GLY A 62 -0.24 -2.11 3.97
CA GLY A 62 -0.70 -3.40 3.47
C GLY A 62 -1.57 -4.14 4.49
N GLY A 63 -2.46 -5.02 4.03
CA GLY A 63 -3.23 -5.94 4.86
C GLY A 63 -2.37 -7.11 5.34
N ALA A 64 -2.71 -7.71 6.46
CA ALA A 64 -2.08 -8.93 6.95
C ALA A 64 -2.55 -10.15 6.15
N GLY A 65 -1.74 -11.20 6.11
CA GLY A 65 -2.14 -12.50 5.61
C GLY A 65 -3.19 -13.17 6.49
N GLY A 66 -3.93 -14.09 5.92
CA GLY A 66 -4.85 -14.96 6.67
C GLY A 66 -4.11 -16.13 7.31
N ALA A 67 -4.60 -16.59 8.46
CA ALA A 67 -4.10 -17.79 9.14
C ALA A 67 -4.88 -19.05 8.69
N SER A 68 -4.44 -20.22 9.18
CA SER A 68 -5.11 -21.50 9.01
C SER A 68 -5.42 -21.83 7.54
N GLY A 69 -4.43 -21.85 6.70
CA GLY A 69 -4.62 -22.11 5.27
C GLY A 69 -5.16 -20.90 4.50
N GLY A 70 -4.84 -19.72 4.95
CA GLY A 70 -5.40 -18.46 4.48
C GLY A 70 -4.79 -17.92 3.20
N GLY A 71 -5.44 -16.90 2.63
CA GLY A 71 -4.94 -16.12 1.50
C GLY A 71 -3.95 -15.03 1.91
N GLY A 72 -3.12 -14.58 1.00
CA GLY A 72 -2.17 -13.49 1.21
C GLY A 72 -2.88 -12.14 1.43
N GLY A 73 -2.30 -11.25 2.22
CA GLY A 73 -2.79 -9.89 2.41
C GLY A 73 -2.60 -9.04 1.16
N GLY A 74 -3.58 -8.18 0.84
CA GLY A 74 -3.48 -7.22 -0.24
C GLY A 74 -2.52 -6.08 0.11
N ALA A 75 -1.85 -5.52 -0.86
CA ALA A 75 -1.03 -4.34 -0.69
C ALA A 75 -1.87 -3.09 -0.43
N GLY A 76 -1.27 -2.09 0.20
CA GLY A 76 -1.82 -0.74 0.26
C GLY A 76 -1.95 -0.14 -1.14
N GLY A 77 -2.98 0.67 -1.35
CA GLY A 77 -3.20 1.40 -2.57
C GLY A 77 -2.10 2.43 -2.79
N MET A 78 -1.71 2.64 -4.03
CA MET A 78 -0.66 3.56 -4.43
C MET A 78 -1.22 4.65 -5.33
N ASN A 79 -1.05 5.91 -4.93
CA ASN A 79 -1.40 7.10 -5.70
C ASN A 79 -0.20 8.01 -5.85
N TYR A 80 0.14 8.35 -7.08
CA TYR A 80 1.14 9.34 -7.44
C TYR A 80 0.53 10.47 -8.27
N TYR A 81 0.83 11.72 -7.88
CA TYR A 81 0.47 12.91 -8.62
C TYR A 81 1.67 13.84 -8.76
N ALA A 82 1.97 14.20 -9.98
CA ALA A 82 3.09 15.09 -10.31
C ALA A 82 2.81 16.56 -10.01
N SER A 83 1.56 16.92 -9.72
CA SER A 83 1.15 18.31 -9.49
C SER A 83 -0.04 18.36 -8.53
N VAL A 84 0.24 18.59 -7.25
CA VAL A 84 -0.73 18.74 -6.17
C VAL A 84 -0.57 20.14 -5.60
N PHE A 85 -1.63 20.93 -5.60
CA PHE A 85 -1.61 22.25 -5.00
C PHE A 85 -1.69 22.15 -3.47
N LEU A 86 -0.73 22.76 -2.78
CA LEU A 86 -0.75 22.93 -1.33
C LEU A 86 -0.91 24.40 -0.99
N PRO A 87 -1.97 24.79 -0.25
CA PRO A 87 -2.15 26.14 0.25
C PRO A 87 -1.16 26.45 1.37
N VAL A 88 -0.93 27.73 1.65
CA VAL A 88 -0.20 28.19 2.84
C VAL A 88 -0.83 27.63 4.11
N GLY A 89 0.00 27.23 5.05
CA GLY A 89 -0.41 26.69 6.35
C GLY A 89 0.06 25.24 6.56
N THR A 90 -0.37 24.67 7.67
CA THR A 90 0.02 23.33 8.08
C THR A 90 -0.89 22.27 7.44
N GLN A 91 -0.28 21.35 6.71
CA GLN A 91 -0.95 20.20 6.10
C GLN A 91 -0.63 18.94 6.92
N THR A 92 -1.65 18.18 7.28
CA THR A 92 -1.47 16.90 7.99
C THR A 92 -1.00 15.82 7.02
N VAL A 93 0.04 15.08 7.41
CA VAL A 93 0.52 13.88 6.73
C VAL A 93 0.14 12.68 7.59
N VAL A 94 -0.63 11.76 7.03
CA VAL A 94 -0.99 10.50 7.69
C VAL A 94 -0.24 9.36 7.01
N VAL A 95 0.50 8.55 7.78
CA VAL A 95 1.13 7.31 7.30
C VAL A 95 0.38 6.14 7.93
N GLY A 96 -0.25 5.33 7.08
CA GLY A 96 -1.06 4.19 7.51
C GLY A 96 -0.20 3.04 8.03
N GLY A 97 -0.57 2.48 9.18
CA GLY A 97 0.01 1.23 9.67
C GLY A 97 -0.41 0.03 8.83
N GLY A 98 0.38 -1.03 8.84
CA GLY A 98 0.00 -2.32 8.28
C GLY A 98 -1.06 -3.02 9.12
N GLY A 99 -1.83 -3.89 8.49
CA GLY A 99 -2.82 -4.74 9.16
C GLY A 99 -2.17 -5.69 10.16
N ALA A 100 -2.83 -5.88 11.29
CA ALA A 100 -2.35 -6.82 12.30
C ALA A 100 -2.59 -8.27 11.88
N SER A 101 -1.60 -9.15 12.11
CA SER A 101 -1.75 -10.59 11.93
C SER A 101 -2.62 -11.19 13.04
N ALA A 102 -3.34 -12.26 12.71
CA ALA A 102 -4.09 -13.06 13.67
C ALA A 102 -3.76 -14.53 13.47
N ASN A 103 -3.78 -15.34 14.56
CA ASN A 103 -3.38 -16.74 14.50
C ASN A 103 -4.50 -17.69 14.04
N THR A 104 -5.76 -17.28 14.12
CA THR A 104 -6.93 -18.12 13.81
C THR A 104 -8.01 -17.37 13.04
N ALA A 105 -7.74 -16.15 12.58
CA ALA A 105 -8.73 -15.26 11.95
C ALA A 105 -8.22 -14.79 10.58
N PRO A 106 -9.11 -14.15 9.78
CA PRO A 106 -8.65 -13.42 8.62
C PRO A 106 -7.64 -12.33 9.01
N GLY A 107 -6.79 -11.97 8.08
CA GLY A 107 -5.85 -10.88 8.28
C GLY A 107 -6.55 -9.54 8.47
N GLY A 108 -6.02 -8.70 9.36
CA GLY A 108 -6.49 -7.32 9.48
C GLY A 108 -6.19 -6.50 8.24
N GLY A 109 -7.09 -5.59 7.86
CA GLY A 109 -6.80 -4.60 6.80
C GLY A 109 -5.75 -3.58 7.25
N GLY A 110 -4.98 -3.05 6.30
CA GLY A 110 -4.07 -1.93 6.54
C GLY A 110 -4.82 -0.60 6.66
N ASN A 111 -4.14 0.42 7.19
CA ASN A 111 -4.69 1.77 7.30
C ASN A 111 -4.28 2.64 6.09
N SER A 112 -5.11 3.61 5.76
CA SER A 112 -4.82 4.53 4.66
C SER A 112 -3.71 5.53 5.01
N SER A 113 -2.92 5.91 4.02
CA SER A 113 -1.99 7.05 4.08
C SER A 113 -2.56 8.23 3.31
N GLY A 114 -2.19 9.47 3.68
CA GLY A 114 -2.71 10.62 2.96
C GLY A 114 -1.99 11.94 3.24
N LEU A 115 -2.16 12.87 2.30
CA LEU A 115 -1.79 14.28 2.41
C LEU A 115 -2.82 15.11 1.63
N ALA A 116 -3.40 16.11 2.26
CA ALA A 116 -4.47 16.94 1.69
C ALA A 116 -5.63 16.04 1.17
N TYR A 117 -5.92 16.09 -0.14
CA TYR A 117 -6.96 15.28 -0.80
C TYR A 117 -6.41 14.01 -1.48
N ILE A 118 -5.11 13.72 -1.32
CA ILE A 118 -4.48 12.52 -1.88
C ILE A 118 -4.48 11.42 -0.83
N THR A 119 -5.01 10.26 -1.16
CA THR A 119 -5.11 9.12 -0.24
C THR A 119 -4.68 7.83 -0.93
N GLY A 120 -3.75 7.10 -0.33
CA GLY A 120 -3.48 5.69 -0.61
C GLY A 120 -4.28 4.83 0.36
N ILE A 121 -5.29 4.10 -0.12
CA ILE A 121 -6.19 3.30 0.73
C ILE A 121 -5.43 2.10 1.28
N GLY A 122 -5.71 1.71 2.54
CA GLY A 122 -5.11 0.53 3.13
C GLY A 122 -5.47 -0.77 2.40
N GLY A 123 -4.58 -1.74 2.41
CA GLY A 123 -4.77 -3.04 1.75
C GLY A 123 -5.75 -3.95 2.49
N GLY A 124 -6.44 -4.80 1.76
CA GLY A 124 -7.37 -5.80 2.32
C GLY A 124 -6.65 -6.95 3.01
N GLY A 125 -7.16 -7.44 4.12
CA GLY A 125 -6.63 -8.64 4.80
C GLY A 125 -6.89 -9.93 4.00
N GLY A 126 -6.02 -10.91 4.13
CA GLY A 126 -6.20 -12.23 3.53
C GLY A 126 -7.31 -13.03 4.21
N ALA A 127 -8.05 -13.84 3.46
CA ALA A 127 -9.07 -14.75 3.98
C ALA A 127 -8.46 -15.80 4.94
N SER A 128 -9.27 -16.37 5.82
CA SER A 128 -8.89 -17.50 6.66
C SER A 128 -9.83 -18.69 6.42
N ARG A 129 -9.28 -19.88 6.36
CA ARG A 129 -10.07 -21.12 6.24
C ARG A 129 -10.80 -21.49 7.54
N SER A 130 -10.35 -21.01 8.69
CA SER A 130 -10.96 -21.33 9.98
C SER A 130 -12.38 -20.78 10.16
N LEU A 131 -12.77 -19.83 9.31
CA LEU A 131 -14.11 -19.25 9.28
C LEU A 131 -14.78 -19.59 7.95
N ALA A 132 -15.93 -20.25 8.01
CA ALA A 132 -16.71 -20.58 6.81
C ALA A 132 -17.11 -19.32 6.03
N ASN A 133 -16.99 -19.36 4.70
CA ASN A 133 -17.32 -18.26 3.81
C ASN A 133 -16.62 -16.90 4.12
N ASN A 134 -15.41 -16.95 4.68
CA ASN A 134 -14.66 -15.75 4.96
C ASN A 134 -13.97 -15.23 3.67
N PRO A 135 -14.39 -14.14 3.08
CA PRO A 135 -13.78 -13.57 1.88
C PRO A 135 -12.43 -12.91 2.18
N GLY A 136 -11.61 -12.75 1.16
CA GLY A 136 -10.53 -11.78 1.21
C GLY A 136 -11.07 -10.36 1.42
N GLY A 137 -10.39 -9.56 2.23
CA GLY A 137 -10.78 -8.18 2.52
C GLY A 137 -10.62 -7.27 1.29
N ASN A 138 -11.54 -6.32 1.12
CA ASN A 138 -11.40 -5.27 0.14
C ASN A 138 -10.40 -4.21 0.64
N GLY A 139 -9.73 -3.48 -0.28
CA GLY A 139 -8.77 -2.44 0.09
C GLY A 139 -8.17 -1.74 -1.11
N GLY A 140 -7.07 -1.03 -0.91
CA GLY A 140 -6.27 -0.47 -2.00
C GLY A 140 -5.93 -1.55 -3.03
N SER A 141 -5.38 -2.69 -2.54
CA SER A 141 -5.42 -3.97 -3.24
C SER A 141 -6.18 -4.99 -2.40
N GLY A 142 -6.85 -5.93 -3.04
CA GLY A 142 -7.67 -6.94 -2.37
C GLY A 142 -6.85 -8.08 -1.76
N GLY A 143 -7.31 -8.65 -0.62
CA GLY A 143 -6.75 -9.85 -0.03
C GLY A 143 -7.06 -11.11 -0.83
N GLY A 144 -6.16 -12.10 -0.78
CA GLY A 144 -6.33 -13.42 -1.41
C GLY A 144 -7.42 -14.26 -0.73
N ALA A 145 -8.01 -15.16 -1.47
CA ALA A 145 -9.00 -16.10 -0.96
C ALA A 145 -8.35 -17.31 -0.28
N ALA A 146 -9.01 -17.84 0.74
CA ALA A 146 -8.77 -19.19 1.22
C ALA A 146 -9.68 -20.14 0.44
N GLN A 147 -9.16 -21.27 -0.02
CA GLN A 147 -9.96 -22.21 -0.82
C GLN A 147 -10.68 -21.51 -1.98
N THR A 148 -11.95 -21.90 -2.24
CA THR A 148 -12.81 -21.30 -3.26
C THR A 148 -13.63 -20.12 -2.76
N TYR A 149 -13.25 -19.52 -1.62
CA TYR A 149 -13.97 -18.36 -1.06
C TYR A 149 -13.79 -17.11 -1.94
N PRO A 150 -14.67 -16.09 -1.80
CA PRO A 150 -14.52 -14.87 -2.58
C PRO A 150 -13.18 -14.16 -2.30
N ILE A 151 -12.63 -13.58 -3.34
CA ILE A 151 -11.44 -12.73 -3.26
C ILE A 151 -11.77 -11.34 -2.71
N GLY A 152 -10.79 -10.66 -2.18
CA GLY A 152 -10.87 -9.23 -1.92
C GLY A 152 -10.81 -8.43 -3.22
N ILE A 153 -11.63 -7.38 -3.29
CA ILE A 153 -11.72 -6.47 -4.43
C ILE A 153 -10.87 -5.23 -4.16
N ALA A 154 -10.13 -4.81 -5.16
CA ALA A 154 -9.30 -3.60 -5.08
C ALA A 154 -10.10 -2.33 -5.32
N GLN A 155 -9.60 -1.22 -4.75
CA GLN A 155 -10.00 0.12 -5.14
C GLN A 155 -9.48 0.42 -6.55
N LEU A 156 -10.38 0.77 -7.45
CA LEU A 156 -10.04 1.10 -8.84
C LEU A 156 -8.99 2.21 -8.90
N GLY A 157 -7.94 1.99 -9.68
CA GLY A 157 -6.85 2.95 -9.90
C GLY A 157 -5.78 2.98 -8.80
N GLN A 158 -5.92 2.20 -7.73
CA GLN A 158 -4.93 2.16 -6.64
C GLN A 158 -4.24 0.80 -6.47
N GLY A 159 -4.86 -0.28 -6.99
CA GLY A 159 -4.33 -1.62 -6.88
C GLY A 159 -5.14 -2.65 -7.66
N ASN A 160 -4.92 -3.92 -7.39
CA ASN A 160 -5.55 -5.03 -8.07
C ASN A 160 -6.17 -6.04 -7.09
N ASN A 161 -7.09 -6.85 -7.59
CA ASN A 161 -7.81 -7.86 -6.81
C ASN A 161 -6.86 -8.95 -6.27
N GLY A 162 -7.26 -9.61 -5.19
CA GLY A 162 -6.63 -10.83 -4.72
C GLY A 162 -6.85 -12.00 -5.68
N GLY A 163 -6.02 -13.05 -5.51
CA GLY A 163 -6.14 -14.30 -6.24
C GLY A 163 -7.12 -15.27 -5.56
N THR A 164 -7.68 -16.19 -6.34
CA THR A 164 -8.52 -17.28 -5.84
C THR A 164 -7.70 -18.43 -5.28
N GLY A 165 -8.21 -19.11 -4.27
CA GLY A 165 -7.73 -20.44 -3.89
C GLY A 165 -8.46 -21.53 -4.73
N THR A 166 -7.96 -22.74 -4.69
CA THR A 166 -8.52 -23.87 -5.49
C THR A 166 -8.94 -25.06 -4.66
N ASP A 167 -8.32 -25.32 -3.54
CA ASP A 167 -8.63 -26.45 -2.65
C ASP A 167 -8.32 -26.10 -1.18
N ALA A 168 -8.49 -27.10 -0.30
CA ALA A 168 -8.26 -26.93 1.14
C ALA A 168 -6.82 -26.56 1.53
N TYR A 169 -5.86 -26.68 0.61
CA TYR A 169 -4.43 -26.53 0.89
C TYR A 169 -3.74 -25.45 0.08
N ASN A 170 -4.38 -24.92 -0.99
CA ASN A 170 -3.80 -23.95 -1.88
C ASN A 170 -4.68 -22.70 -2.00
N SER A 171 -4.28 -21.67 -1.31
CA SER A 171 -4.96 -20.37 -1.24
C SER A 171 -4.39 -19.39 -2.28
N GLY A 172 -5.14 -18.31 -2.52
CA GLY A 172 -4.74 -17.23 -3.43
C GLY A 172 -3.77 -16.26 -2.78
N GLY A 173 -2.95 -15.60 -3.58
CA GLY A 173 -2.11 -14.47 -3.16
C GLY A 173 -2.94 -13.18 -3.06
N GLY A 174 -2.47 -12.21 -2.25
CA GLY A 174 -3.01 -10.87 -2.21
C GLY A 174 -2.66 -10.07 -3.45
N GLY A 175 -3.51 -9.12 -3.85
CA GLY A 175 -3.24 -8.18 -4.95
C GLY A 175 -2.11 -7.22 -4.62
N GLY A 176 -1.35 -6.80 -5.62
CA GLY A 176 -0.38 -5.71 -5.56
C GLY A 176 -0.85 -4.49 -6.33
N ALA A 177 -0.13 -3.37 -6.22
CA ALA A 177 -0.47 -2.17 -6.98
C ALA A 177 -0.30 -2.34 -8.49
N GLY A 178 0.65 -3.18 -8.93
CA GLY A 178 0.97 -3.41 -10.34
C GLY A 178 0.30 -4.63 -10.96
N ALA A 179 -0.08 -5.66 -10.15
CA ALA A 179 -0.67 -6.89 -10.65
C ALA A 179 -1.66 -7.52 -9.65
N ALA A 180 -2.60 -8.29 -10.16
CA ALA A 180 -3.48 -9.10 -9.33
C ALA A 180 -2.71 -10.20 -8.58
N GLY A 181 -3.28 -10.67 -7.48
CA GLY A 181 -2.75 -11.82 -6.77
C GLY A 181 -2.84 -13.10 -7.61
N GLY A 182 -1.82 -13.98 -7.47
CA GLY A 182 -1.77 -15.27 -8.14
C GLY A 182 -2.87 -16.22 -7.66
N ILE A 183 -3.33 -17.07 -8.56
CA ILE A 183 -4.30 -18.11 -8.27
C ILE A 183 -3.56 -19.32 -7.68
N GLY A 184 -4.14 -19.98 -6.66
CA GLY A 184 -3.65 -21.25 -6.18
C GLY A 184 -3.85 -22.35 -7.24
N VAL A 185 -2.90 -23.26 -7.35
CA VAL A 185 -2.96 -24.44 -8.23
C VAL A 185 -3.12 -25.68 -7.37
N ALA A 186 -4.24 -26.40 -7.57
CA ALA A 186 -4.60 -27.56 -6.75
C ALA A 186 -3.46 -28.55 -6.64
N SER A 187 -3.23 -29.07 -5.42
CA SER A 187 -2.19 -30.05 -5.10
C SER A 187 -0.76 -29.70 -5.56
N THR A 188 -0.50 -28.43 -5.82
CA THR A 188 0.80 -27.99 -6.35
C THR A 188 1.37 -26.79 -5.59
N LYS A 189 0.71 -25.61 -5.71
CA LYS A 189 1.25 -24.37 -5.20
C LYS A 189 0.13 -23.38 -4.85
N SER A 190 0.33 -22.61 -3.80
CA SER A 190 -0.50 -21.43 -3.50
C SER A 190 -0.12 -20.24 -4.38
N GLY A 191 -1.05 -19.31 -4.53
CA GLY A 191 -0.86 -18.12 -5.35
C GLY A 191 0.23 -17.19 -4.80
N ASP A 192 1.08 -16.68 -5.68
CA ASP A 192 2.04 -15.65 -5.34
C ASP A 192 1.33 -14.31 -5.13
N GLY A 193 1.90 -13.43 -4.32
CA GLY A 193 1.45 -12.06 -4.20
C GLY A 193 1.62 -11.29 -5.52
N GLY A 194 0.66 -10.44 -5.84
CA GLY A 194 0.72 -9.57 -7.00
C GLY A 194 1.90 -8.60 -6.91
N ALA A 195 2.57 -8.33 -8.03
CA ALA A 195 3.68 -7.38 -8.08
C ALA A 195 3.21 -5.95 -7.69
N GLY A 196 4.10 -5.21 -7.04
CA GLY A 196 3.93 -3.79 -6.79
C GLY A 196 4.17 -2.94 -8.03
N LEU A 197 4.08 -1.65 -7.87
CA LEU A 197 4.29 -0.65 -8.90
C LEU A 197 5.52 0.21 -8.59
N SER A 198 6.37 0.41 -9.58
CA SER A 198 7.58 1.23 -9.44
C SER A 198 7.29 2.71 -9.62
N ASN A 199 7.99 3.55 -8.83
CA ASN A 199 7.94 5.00 -8.95
C ASN A 199 9.32 5.62 -8.71
N SER A 200 9.65 6.68 -9.44
CA SER A 200 10.96 7.35 -9.39
C SER A 200 10.91 8.70 -8.64
N ILE A 201 9.91 8.96 -7.81
CA ILE A 201 9.75 10.22 -7.08
C ILE A 201 10.98 10.55 -6.19
N THR A 202 11.72 9.53 -5.75
CA THR A 202 12.95 9.71 -4.94
C THR A 202 14.23 9.89 -5.78
N GLY A 203 14.12 10.03 -7.11
CA GLY A 203 15.27 10.15 -8.01
C GLY A 203 15.77 8.81 -8.58
N SER A 204 15.41 7.69 -7.96
CA SER A 204 15.65 6.33 -8.46
C SER A 204 14.37 5.52 -8.42
N SER A 205 14.29 4.48 -9.26
CA SER A 205 13.10 3.61 -9.32
C SER A 205 13.02 2.72 -8.07
N VAL A 206 11.94 2.86 -7.31
CA VAL A 206 11.63 2.02 -6.13
C VAL A 206 10.26 1.39 -6.35
N THR A 207 10.14 0.08 -6.10
CA THR A 207 8.87 -0.63 -6.20
C THR A 207 8.18 -0.66 -4.84
N TYR A 208 6.88 -0.30 -4.81
CA TYR A 208 6.02 -0.26 -3.62
C TYR A 208 4.81 -1.16 -3.80
N ALA A 209 4.13 -1.46 -2.70
CA ALA A 209 2.82 -2.08 -2.68
C ALA A 209 2.75 -3.45 -3.38
N GLY A 210 3.65 -4.38 -3.03
CA GLY A 210 3.57 -5.78 -3.42
C GLY A 210 2.60 -6.56 -2.53
N GLY A 211 1.80 -7.48 -3.08
CA GLY A 211 0.87 -8.33 -2.34
C GLY A 211 1.55 -9.47 -1.60
N GLY A 212 0.93 -10.03 -0.56
CA GLY A 212 1.41 -11.19 0.18
C GLY A 212 1.12 -12.51 -0.53
N GLY A 213 1.98 -13.53 -0.33
CA GLY A 213 1.79 -14.89 -0.84
C GLY A 213 0.75 -15.66 -0.03
N GLY A 214 0.00 -16.56 -0.70
CA GLY A 214 -0.93 -17.50 -0.07
C GLY A 214 -0.21 -18.60 0.71
N SER A 215 -0.85 -19.12 1.76
CA SER A 215 -0.33 -20.31 2.48
C SER A 215 -0.55 -21.59 1.68
N GLY A 216 0.28 -22.60 1.87
CA GLY A 216 0.10 -23.85 1.17
C GLY A 216 0.52 -25.06 1.99
N GLY A 217 -0.23 -26.17 1.86
CA GLY A 217 0.17 -27.49 2.31
C GLY A 217 1.22 -28.15 1.40
N TYR A 218 1.37 -27.63 0.19
CA TYR A 218 2.41 -28.00 -0.79
C TYR A 218 3.45 -26.88 -0.87
N THR A 219 3.54 -26.16 -2.00
CA THR A 219 4.46 -25.01 -2.11
C THR A 219 3.72 -23.72 -1.75
N PRO A 220 4.13 -23.00 -0.70
CA PRO A 220 3.57 -21.68 -0.40
C PRO A 220 3.84 -20.67 -1.51
N GLY A 221 2.98 -19.66 -1.60
CA GLY A 221 3.14 -18.54 -2.55
C GLY A 221 4.27 -17.62 -2.10
N GLY A 222 5.06 -17.12 -3.06
CA GLY A 222 6.03 -16.05 -2.85
C GLY A 222 5.34 -14.70 -2.61
N GLY A 223 6.01 -13.77 -1.94
CA GLY A 223 5.57 -12.37 -1.85
C GLY A 223 5.81 -11.62 -3.15
N GLY A 224 4.92 -10.68 -3.49
CA GLY A 224 5.06 -9.79 -4.64
C GLY A 224 6.21 -8.80 -4.47
N SER A 225 6.89 -8.42 -5.56
CA SER A 225 7.89 -7.36 -5.56
C SER A 225 7.30 -6.05 -5.02
N GLY A 226 8.08 -5.27 -4.31
CA GLY A 226 7.60 -4.05 -3.65
C GLY A 226 7.14 -4.28 -2.21
N GLY A 227 7.70 -5.30 -1.56
CA GLY A 227 7.59 -5.50 -0.11
C GLY A 227 6.55 -6.51 0.34
N GLY A 228 6.02 -7.34 -0.55
CA GLY A 228 5.08 -8.41 -0.17
C GLY A 228 5.77 -9.52 0.64
N GLY A 229 5.12 -9.99 1.69
CA GLY A 229 5.58 -11.11 2.53
C GLY A 229 5.25 -12.46 1.88
N ALA A 230 6.17 -13.43 1.98
CA ALA A 230 5.94 -14.79 1.49
C ALA A 230 5.00 -15.57 2.41
N GLY A 231 4.11 -16.38 1.83
CA GLY A 231 3.33 -17.37 2.55
C GLY A 231 4.20 -18.51 3.09
N ALA A 232 3.67 -19.27 4.03
CA ALA A 232 4.38 -20.38 4.62
C ALA A 232 3.47 -21.53 5.06
N SER A 233 4.04 -22.75 5.19
CA SER A 233 3.39 -23.87 5.85
C SER A 233 3.41 -23.72 7.39
N GLY A 234 4.20 -22.80 7.93
CA GLY A 234 4.31 -22.42 9.33
C GLY A 234 4.06 -20.92 9.48
N VAL A 235 5.04 -20.21 10.06
CA VAL A 235 5.00 -18.76 10.27
C VAL A 235 5.39 -18.04 8.98
N ALA A 236 4.49 -17.23 8.47
CA ALA A 236 4.67 -16.47 7.24
C ALA A 236 5.41 -15.15 7.46
N THR A 237 5.95 -14.59 6.38
CA THR A 237 6.71 -13.35 6.41
C THR A 237 5.77 -12.14 6.43
N ALA A 238 6.11 -11.15 7.26
CA ALA A 238 5.41 -9.87 7.25
C ALA A 238 5.72 -9.08 5.96
N GLY A 239 4.81 -8.21 5.58
CA GLY A 239 5.05 -7.19 4.59
C GLY A 239 6.14 -6.22 5.05
N THR A 240 6.97 -5.77 4.13
CA THR A 240 8.07 -4.84 4.42
C THR A 240 7.50 -3.46 4.85
N ALA A 241 8.02 -2.95 5.96
CA ALA A 241 7.65 -1.63 6.46
C ALA A 241 7.99 -0.52 5.44
N ASN A 242 7.17 0.54 5.41
CA ASN A 242 7.34 1.71 4.55
C ASN A 242 7.26 1.41 3.05
N THR A 243 6.61 0.32 2.68
CA THR A 243 6.35 -0.06 1.28
C THR A 243 4.87 -0.26 0.99
N GLY A 244 4.05 -0.40 2.01
CA GLY A 244 2.65 -0.81 1.85
C GLY A 244 2.47 -2.27 1.45
N GLY A 245 3.48 -3.12 1.68
CA GLY A 245 3.45 -4.53 1.28
C GLY A 245 2.43 -5.35 2.09
N GLY A 246 1.68 -6.25 1.44
CA GLY A 246 0.80 -7.21 2.10
C GLY A 246 1.58 -8.31 2.83
N GLY A 247 1.07 -8.82 3.94
CA GLY A 247 1.65 -9.93 4.69
C GLY A 247 1.36 -11.29 4.07
N GLY A 248 2.28 -12.24 4.19
CA GLY A 248 2.10 -13.63 3.76
C GLY A 248 1.12 -14.40 4.64
N ALA A 249 0.45 -15.38 4.09
CA ALA A 249 -0.48 -16.25 4.82
C ALA A 249 0.21 -17.45 5.47
N GLY A 250 -0.25 -17.87 6.66
CA GLY A 250 0.26 -19.03 7.37
C GLY A 250 -0.70 -20.22 7.31
N GLN A 251 -0.14 -21.44 7.19
CA GLN A 251 -0.93 -22.68 7.09
C GLN A 251 -1.55 -23.10 8.43
N THR A 252 -0.76 -23.08 9.50
CA THR A 252 -1.20 -23.52 10.84
C THR A 252 -1.38 -22.35 11.79
N THR A 253 -0.37 -21.55 12.00
CA THR A 253 -0.34 -20.38 12.88
C THR A 253 0.59 -19.32 12.28
N GLY A 254 0.48 -18.07 12.72
CA GLY A 254 1.49 -17.06 12.41
C GLY A 254 1.43 -16.51 10.98
N ALA A 255 0.29 -15.97 10.60
CA ALA A 255 0.24 -15.11 9.41
C ALA A 255 1.13 -13.88 9.57
N GLY A 256 1.71 -13.38 8.50
CA GLY A 256 2.50 -12.16 8.48
C GLY A 256 1.61 -10.91 8.59
N SER A 257 2.01 -9.95 9.40
CA SER A 257 1.39 -8.61 9.41
C SER A 257 1.64 -7.88 8.09
N GLY A 258 0.78 -6.93 7.75
CA GLY A 258 1.06 -6.00 6.66
C GLY A 258 2.19 -5.02 6.99
N GLY A 259 2.88 -4.53 5.99
CA GLY A 259 3.88 -3.45 6.12
C GLY A 259 3.20 -2.08 6.20
N SER A 260 3.79 -1.14 6.93
CA SER A 260 3.32 0.25 6.94
C SER A 260 3.41 0.89 5.56
N GLY A 261 2.57 1.90 5.33
CA GLY A 261 2.62 2.76 4.17
C GLY A 261 3.74 3.79 4.22
N ILE A 262 3.71 4.72 3.28
CA ILE A 262 4.66 5.84 3.18
C ILE A 262 3.99 7.03 2.47
N VAL A 263 4.40 8.24 2.84
CA VAL A 263 4.05 9.46 2.09
C VAL A 263 5.35 10.17 1.69
N ILE A 264 5.48 10.50 0.40
CA ILE A 264 6.63 11.22 -0.13
C ILE A 264 6.15 12.49 -0.80
N VAL A 265 6.73 13.63 -0.43
CA VAL A 265 6.43 14.95 -1.00
C VAL A 265 7.69 15.51 -1.59
N VAL A 266 7.62 16.00 -2.84
CA VAL A 266 8.77 16.65 -3.50
C VAL A 266 8.39 18.09 -3.81
N VAL A 267 9.17 19.00 -3.28
CA VAL A 267 8.95 20.45 -3.30
C VAL A 267 10.08 21.13 -4.09
N GLY A 268 9.74 22.09 -4.92
CA GLY A 268 10.73 22.87 -5.66
C GLY A 268 10.73 22.74 -7.19
#